data_687d27530b53f03baba56200bb43ffdb
#
_entry.id   687d27530b53f03baba56200bb43ffdb
#
_cell.length_a   1.000
_cell.length_b   1.000
_cell.length_c   1.000
_cell.angle_alpha   90.00
_cell.angle_beta   90.00
_cell.angle_gamma   90.00
#
_symmetry.space_group_name_H-M   'P 1'
#
loop_
_entity.id
_entity.type
_entity.pdbx_description
1 polymer ?
#
loop_
_entity_poly.entity_id
_entity_poly.type
_entity_poly.pdbx_seq_one_letter_code
_entity_poly.pdbx_strand_id
1 'polypeptide(L)'
;ICEQIIDELWTGDFYKTSLGHFDFFWMRDFGTVAESLVRLGRKKHVIHTLKWALMHYRRSASVTTCIDKHGNCFNAPMHAVDTLPWLLHCIHVSGYDLNKSERAFLEHELRKYTRKYLDTTGHVRPIKFAEMRDAVIYDRSAYAVALVGRMAYCVEQLGLQDFPYKLQKYQKELITRYWNG
;
A
#
# COMPACT_ATOMS: atom_id res chain seq x y z
N ILE A 1 17.06 20.52 -7.35
CA ILE A 1 17.35 19.14 -7.85
C ILE A 1 16.21 18.19 -7.45
N CYS A 2 15.84 18.04 -6.17
CA CYS A 2 14.77 17.10 -5.76
C CYS A 2 13.40 17.43 -6.39
N GLU A 3 13.01 18.71 -6.43
CA GLU A 3 11.75 19.13 -7.07
C GLU A 3 11.73 18.84 -8.56
N GLN A 4 12.84 19.06 -9.25
CA GLN A 4 12.98 18.74 -10.67
C GLN A 4 12.75 17.24 -10.94
N ILE A 5 13.39 16.37 -10.12
CA ILE A 5 13.19 14.91 -10.23
C ILE A 5 11.73 14.53 -9.98
N ILE A 6 11.07 15.13 -8.99
CA ILE A 6 9.65 14.89 -8.72
C ILE A 6 8.79 15.30 -9.92
N ASP A 7 9.08 16.41 -10.56
CA ASP A 7 8.34 16.89 -11.73
C ASP A 7 8.59 15.99 -12.96
N GLU A 8 9.81 15.51 -13.16
CA GLU A 8 10.16 14.56 -14.24
C GLU A 8 9.55 13.16 -14.04
N LEU A 9 9.30 12.75 -12.80
CA LEU A 9 8.63 11.48 -12.49
C LEU A 9 7.11 11.51 -12.73
N TRP A 10 6.53 12.71 -12.86
CA TRP A 10 5.11 12.88 -13.14
C TRP A 10 4.82 12.66 -14.63
N THR A 11 4.00 11.66 -14.96
CA THR A 11 3.66 11.32 -16.36
C THR A 11 2.45 12.07 -16.91
N GLY A 12 1.72 12.82 -16.08
CA GLY A 12 0.41 13.35 -16.37
C GLY A 12 -0.71 12.54 -15.73
N ASP A 13 -0.53 11.24 -15.56
CA ASP A 13 -1.50 10.31 -14.97
C ASP A 13 -1.05 9.74 -13.63
N PHE A 14 0.22 9.40 -13.50
CA PHE A 14 0.77 8.80 -12.28
C PHE A 14 2.24 9.16 -12.07
N TYR A 15 2.73 8.96 -10.85
CA TYR A 15 4.16 9.00 -10.56
C TYR A 15 4.80 7.65 -10.89
N LYS A 16 5.75 7.63 -11.82
CA LYS A 16 6.62 6.47 -12.04
C LYS A 16 7.68 6.39 -10.96
N THR A 17 8.19 5.20 -10.68
CA THR A 17 9.13 4.97 -9.58
C THR A 17 10.51 5.51 -9.84
N SER A 18 10.97 5.51 -11.11
CA SER A 18 12.27 6.06 -11.49
C SER A 18 12.28 6.63 -12.91
N LEU A 19 13.33 7.33 -13.25
CA LEU A 19 13.57 7.83 -14.61
C LEU A 19 14.20 6.77 -15.54
N GLY A 20 14.50 5.58 -15.02
CA GLY A 20 15.21 4.51 -15.74
C GLY A 20 14.44 3.18 -15.72
N HIS A 21 15.02 2.17 -15.10
CA HIS A 21 14.54 0.77 -15.18
C HIS A 21 13.13 0.53 -14.61
N PHE A 22 12.65 1.37 -13.69
CA PHE A 22 11.35 1.23 -13.03
C PHE A 22 10.42 2.35 -13.49
N ASP A 23 10.13 2.43 -14.79
CA ASP A 23 9.26 3.42 -15.40
C ASP A 23 7.75 3.12 -15.26
N PHE A 24 7.40 2.08 -14.49
CA PHE A 24 6.05 1.71 -14.12
C PHE A 24 5.62 2.37 -12.81
N PHE A 25 4.33 2.29 -12.53
CA PHE A 25 3.81 2.57 -11.20
C PHE A 25 4.04 1.37 -10.29
N TRP A 26 4.73 1.58 -9.17
CA TRP A 26 4.97 0.59 -8.12
C TRP A 26 4.30 1.07 -6.84
N MET A 27 3.35 0.28 -6.32
CA MET A 27 2.55 0.71 -5.18
C MET A 27 3.36 0.89 -3.90
N ARG A 28 4.33 0.01 -3.62
CA ARG A 28 5.22 0.12 -2.46
C ARG A 28 6.00 1.44 -2.50
N ASP A 29 6.67 1.69 -3.61
CA ASP A 29 7.54 2.86 -3.80
C ASP A 29 6.73 4.15 -3.70
N PHE A 30 5.61 4.21 -4.40
CA PHE A 30 4.68 5.34 -4.28
C PHE A 30 4.17 5.50 -2.84
N GLY A 31 3.87 4.39 -2.16
CA GLY A 31 3.42 4.37 -0.77
C GLY A 31 4.39 5.03 0.19
N THR A 32 5.68 4.76 0.02
CA THR A 32 6.72 5.31 0.90
C THR A 32 6.93 6.81 0.76
N VAL A 33 6.59 7.39 -0.39
CA VAL A 33 6.81 8.83 -0.68
C VAL A 33 5.53 9.67 -0.69
N ALA A 34 4.36 9.06 -0.73
CA ALA A 34 3.07 9.75 -0.91
C ALA A 34 2.81 10.85 0.15
N GLU A 35 3.09 10.57 1.42
CA GLU A 35 2.93 11.57 2.49
C GLU A 35 3.88 12.75 2.30
N SER A 36 5.12 12.51 1.90
CA SER A 36 6.09 13.55 1.59
C SER A 36 5.67 14.39 0.39
N LEU A 37 5.14 13.78 -0.66
CA LEU A 37 4.57 14.48 -1.81
C LEU A 37 3.40 15.39 -1.42
N VAL A 38 2.51 14.91 -0.54
CA VAL A 38 1.40 15.72 -0.01
C VAL A 38 1.93 16.93 0.75
N ARG A 39 2.93 16.75 1.63
CA ARG A 39 3.57 17.82 2.41
C ARG A 39 4.30 18.84 1.54
N LEU A 40 4.84 18.41 0.40
CA LEU A 40 5.47 19.27 -0.61
C LEU A 40 4.45 19.99 -1.55
N GLY A 41 3.15 19.93 -1.22
CA GLY A 41 2.11 20.59 -1.99
C GLY A 41 1.64 19.83 -3.23
N ARG A 42 2.12 18.62 -3.48
CA ARG A 42 1.75 17.78 -4.63
C ARG A 42 0.49 16.93 -4.40
N LYS A 43 -0.35 17.29 -3.43
CA LYS A 43 -1.57 16.56 -3.06
C LYS A 43 -2.46 16.23 -4.26
N LYS A 44 -2.63 17.17 -5.20
CA LYS A 44 -3.46 16.96 -6.40
C LYS A 44 -2.91 15.84 -7.28
N HIS A 45 -1.60 15.76 -7.47
CA HIS A 45 -0.95 14.68 -8.24
C HIS A 45 -1.07 13.33 -7.53
N VAL A 46 -0.91 13.30 -6.19
CA VAL A 46 -1.11 12.07 -5.40
C VAL A 46 -2.55 11.55 -5.56
N ILE A 47 -3.55 12.42 -5.43
CA ILE A 47 -4.96 12.07 -5.63
C ILE A 47 -5.21 11.58 -7.06
N HIS A 48 -4.63 12.22 -8.07
CA HIS A 48 -4.78 11.80 -9.46
C HIS A 48 -4.17 10.41 -9.70
N THR A 49 -2.94 10.17 -9.21
CA THR A 49 -2.30 8.85 -9.25
C THR A 49 -3.16 7.76 -8.61
N LEU A 50 -3.76 8.06 -7.44
CA LEU A 50 -4.64 7.10 -6.75
C LEU A 50 -5.91 6.81 -7.55
N LYS A 51 -6.52 7.82 -8.13
CA LYS A 51 -7.69 7.65 -9.00
C LYS A 51 -7.37 6.77 -10.20
N TRP A 52 -6.22 7.03 -10.84
CA TRP A 52 -5.73 6.24 -11.95
C TRP A 52 -5.45 4.77 -11.52
N ALA A 53 -4.72 4.56 -10.43
CA ALA A 53 -4.39 3.24 -9.93
C ALA A 53 -5.64 2.43 -9.52
N LEU A 54 -6.58 3.05 -8.77
CA LEU A 54 -7.84 2.41 -8.37
C LEU A 54 -8.71 2.02 -9.58
N MET A 55 -8.73 2.84 -10.62
CA MET A 55 -9.43 2.52 -11.86
C MET A 55 -8.88 1.23 -12.48
N HIS A 56 -7.56 1.10 -12.59
CA HIS A 56 -6.90 -0.08 -13.17
C HIS A 56 -7.04 -1.31 -12.28
N TYR A 57 -6.82 -1.18 -10.97
CA TYR A 57 -7.02 -2.28 -10.01
C TYR A 57 -8.44 -2.84 -10.03
N ARG A 58 -9.44 -1.97 -10.14
CA ARG A 58 -10.84 -2.41 -10.23
C ARG A 58 -11.14 -3.13 -11.54
N ARG A 59 -10.55 -2.71 -12.67
CA ARG A 59 -10.66 -3.42 -13.95
C ARG A 59 -10.03 -4.79 -13.90
N SER A 60 -8.89 -4.93 -13.22
CA SER A 60 -8.20 -6.21 -13.03
C SER A 60 -8.79 -7.08 -11.91
N ALA A 61 -9.76 -6.56 -11.15
CA ALA A 61 -10.35 -7.18 -9.96
C ALA A 61 -9.32 -7.57 -8.89
N SER A 62 -8.18 -6.87 -8.83
CA SER A 62 -7.12 -7.13 -7.85
C SER A 62 -6.19 -5.94 -7.68
N VAL A 63 -5.76 -5.71 -6.43
CA VAL A 63 -4.62 -4.83 -6.14
C VAL A 63 -3.34 -5.59 -6.45
N THR A 64 -2.50 -5.05 -7.33
CA THR A 64 -1.24 -5.66 -7.77
C THR A 64 -0.05 -4.79 -7.41
N THR A 65 1.16 -5.38 -7.43
CA THR A 65 2.41 -4.69 -7.11
C THR A 65 2.69 -3.53 -8.05
N CYS A 66 2.39 -3.73 -9.34
CA CYS A 66 2.71 -2.80 -10.43
C CYS A 66 1.53 -2.57 -11.35
N ILE A 67 1.56 -1.42 -12.03
CA ILE A 67 0.73 -1.10 -13.19
C ILE A 67 1.67 -0.50 -14.25
N ASP A 68 1.64 -1.02 -15.47
CA ASP A 68 2.44 -0.46 -16.57
C ASP A 68 1.81 0.81 -17.14
N LYS A 69 2.51 1.48 -18.06
CA LYS A 69 2.04 2.71 -18.73
C LYS A 69 0.77 2.51 -19.57
N HIS A 70 0.41 1.28 -19.91
CA HIS A 70 -0.81 0.94 -20.65
C HIS A 70 -1.97 0.57 -19.71
N GLY A 71 -1.74 0.57 -18.40
CA GLY A 71 -2.73 0.25 -17.39
C GLY A 71 -2.88 -1.24 -17.12
N ASN A 72 -1.94 -2.08 -17.58
CA ASN A 72 -1.93 -3.51 -17.27
C ASN A 72 -1.43 -3.72 -15.84
N CYS A 73 -2.25 -4.37 -15.02
CA CYS A 73 -1.93 -4.72 -13.64
C CYS A 73 -1.20 -6.06 -13.57
N PHE A 74 -0.05 -6.10 -12.88
CA PHE A 74 0.72 -7.33 -12.73
C PHE A 74 1.51 -7.36 -11.42
N ASN A 75 1.98 -8.54 -11.03
CA ASN A 75 2.84 -8.73 -9.88
C ASN A 75 4.26 -9.07 -10.34
N ALA A 76 5.26 -8.35 -9.88
CA ALA A 76 6.65 -8.54 -10.27
C ALA A 76 7.54 -8.77 -9.03
N PRO A 77 8.17 -9.95 -8.93
CA PRO A 77 7.90 -11.19 -9.68
C PRO A 77 6.66 -11.91 -9.14
N MET A 78 6.16 -11.55 -7.95
CA MET A 78 4.93 -12.03 -7.33
C MET A 78 4.28 -10.92 -6.50
N HIS A 79 3.11 -11.18 -5.92
CA HIS A 79 2.41 -10.20 -5.11
C HIS A 79 3.20 -9.86 -3.83
N ALA A 80 3.49 -8.60 -3.62
CA ALA A 80 4.10 -8.10 -2.40
C ALA A 80 3.00 -7.82 -1.35
N VAL A 81 3.17 -8.39 -0.15
CA VAL A 81 2.15 -8.33 0.92
C VAL A 81 1.88 -6.89 1.39
N ASP A 82 2.83 -6.00 1.22
CA ASP A 82 2.71 -4.59 1.62
C ASP A 82 1.93 -3.71 0.63
N THR A 83 1.55 -4.24 -0.52
CA THR A 83 0.87 -3.47 -1.59
C THR A 83 -0.45 -2.85 -1.12
N LEU A 84 -1.36 -3.64 -0.55
CA LEU A 84 -2.64 -3.13 -0.05
C LEU A 84 -2.49 -2.18 1.16
N PRO A 85 -1.65 -2.48 2.17
CA PRO A 85 -1.36 -1.55 3.25
C PRO A 85 -0.87 -0.18 2.77
N TRP A 86 0.05 -0.14 1.80
CA TRP A 86 0.54 1.12 1.24
C TRP A 86 -0.52 1.86 0.43
N LEU A 87 -1.37 1.15 -0.31
CA LEU A 87 -2.50 1.78 -1.01
C LEU A 87 -3.44 2.50 -0.02
N LEU A 88 -3.83 1.82 1.06
CA LEU A 88 -4.70 2.40 2.09
C LEU A 88 -4.04 3.59 2.81
N HIS A 89 -2.72 3.49 3.06
CA HIS A 89 -1.95 4.61 3.59
C HIS A 89 -2.00 5.84 2.67
N CYS A 90 -1.75 5.67 1.37
CA CYS A 90 -1.81 6.76 0.40
C CYS A 90 -3.19 7.42 0.33
N ILE A 91 -4.25 6.62 0.33
CA ILE A 91 -5.64 7.10 0.34
C ILE A 91 -5.88 7.96 1.60
N HIS A 92 -5.46 7.47 2.77
CA HIS A 92 -5.63 8.17 4.04
C HIS A 92 -4.85 9.50 4.07
N VAL A 93 -3.54 9.49 3.79
CA VAL A 93 -2.69 10.69 3.92
C VAL A 93 -3.00 11.76 2.88
N SER A 94 -3.49 11.37 1.71
CA SER A 94 -3.91 12.31 0.67
C SER A 94 -5.30 12.90 0.91
N GLY A 95 -6.10 12.28 1.79
CA GLY A 95 -7.50 12.63 1.96
C GLY A 95 -8.31 12.39 0.69
N TYR A 96 -7.98 11.31 -0.06
CA TYR A 96 -8.75 10.89 -1.22
C TYR A 96 -10.14 10.43 -0.80
N ASP A 97 -11.17 11.01 -1.40
CA ASP A 97 -12.56 10.67 -1.11
C ASP A 97 -13.00 9.47 -1.94
N LEU A 98 -13.16 8.33 -1.25
CA LEU A 98 -13.56 7.06 -1.85
C LEU A 98 -15.06 7.06 -2.19
N ASN A 99 -15.40 6.82 -3.44
CA ASN A 99 -16.78 6.56 -3.83
C ASN A 99 -17.25 5.16 -3.38
N LYS A 100 -18.57 4.92 -3.47
CA LYS A 100 -19.19 3.67 -3.01
C LYS A 100 -18.58 2.41 -3.65
N SER A 101 -18.25 2.45 -4.93
CA SER A 101 -17.72 1.28 -5.64
C SER A 101 -16.25 1.02 -5.33
N GLU A 102 -15.47 2.06 -5.04
CA GLU A 102 -14.09 1.93 -4.58
C GLU A 102 -14.03 1.37 -3.15
N ARG A 103 -14.93 1.80 -2.27
CA ARG A 103 -15.08 1.23 -0.92
C ARG A 103 -15.37 -0.27 -0.99
N ALA A 104 -16.38 -0.67 -1.75
CA ALA A 104 -16.74 -2.08 -1.91
C ALA A 104 -15.58 -2.92 -2.47
N PHE A 105 -14.81 -2.38 -3.43
CA PHE A 105 -13.62 -3.04 -3.96
C PHE A 105 -12.53 -3.20 -2.90
N LEU A 106 -12.21 -2.16 -2.13
CA LEU A 106 -11.18 -2.22 -1.08
C LEU A 106 -11.59 -3.16 0.06
N GLU A 107 -12.84 -3.18 0.45
CA GLU A 107 -13.37 -4.14 1.44
C GLU A 107 -13.27 -5.59 0.93
N HIS A 108 -13.53 -5.82 -0.36
CA HIS A 108 -13.28 -7.13 -0.97
C HIS A 108 -11.79 -7.52 -0.92
N GLU A 109 -10.89 -6.60 -1.24
CA GLU A 109 -9.44 -6.83 -1.18
C GLU A 109 -8.95 -7.05 0.27
N LEU A 110 -9.54 -6.36 1.26
CA LEU A 110 -9.26 -6.59 2.68
C LEU A 110 -9.64 -8.02 3.13
N ARG A 111 -10.81 -8.53 2.71
CA ARG A 111 -11.20 -9.93 2.96
C ARG A 111 -10.22 -10.92 2.31
N LYS A 112 -9.84 -10.66 1.04
CA LYS A 112 -8.83 -11.47 0.33
C LYS A 112 -7.50 -11.47 1.07
N TYR A 113 -7.01 -10.29 1.45
CA TYR A 113 -5.77 -10.08 2.16
C TYR A 113 -5.75 -10.86 3.49
N THR A 114 -6.78 -10.69 4.31
CA THR A 114 -6.92 -11.36 5.61
C THR A 114 -6.86 -12.87 5.44
N ARG A 115 -7.63 -13.43 4.51
CA ARG A 115 -7.68 -14.87 4.28
C ARG A 115 -6.39 -15.45 3.73
N LYS A 116 -5.71 -14.72 2.82
CA LYS A 116 -4.56 -15.25 2.06
C LYS A 116 -3.24 -15.04 2.79
N TYR A 117 -3.06 -13.86 3.40
CA TYR A 117 -1.75 -13.45 3.90
C TYR A 117 -1.63 -13.44 5.42
N LEU A 118 -2.76 -13.37 6.15
CA LEU A 118 -2.70 -13.37 7.61
C LEU A 118 -3.00 -14.77 8.17
N ASP A 119 -2.36 -15.08 9.30
CA ASP A 119 -2.70 -16.21 10.13
C ASP A 119 -3.95 -15.91 11.00
N THR A 120 -4.38 -16.89 11.79
CA THR A 120 -5.54 -16.75 12.70
C THR A 120 -5.33 -15.70 13.79
N THR A 121 -4.09 -15.31 14.04
CA THR A 121 -3.73 -14.28 15.01
C THR A 121 -3.53 -12.90 14.37
N GLY A 122 -3.73 -12.78 13.05
CA GLY A 122 -3.64 -11.50 12.32
C GLY A 122 -2.22 -11.05 11.99
N HIS A 123 -1.26 -11.97 12.02
CA HIS A 123 0.10 -11.69 11.57
C HIS A 123 0.32 -12.18 10.15
N VAL A 124 1.22 -11.53 9.44
CA VAL A 124 1.63 -11.98 8.12
C VAL A 124 2.29 -13.35 8.25
N ARG A 125 1.82 -14.30 7.44
CA ARG A 125 2.41 -15.64 7.35
C ARG A 125 3.85 -15.55 6.87
N PRO A 126 4.76 -16.47 7.27
CA PRO A 126 6.14 -16.48 6.83
C PRO A 126 6.23 -16.88 5.35
N ILE A 127 6.15 -15.90 4.47
CA ILE A 127 6.19 -16.06 3.02
C ILE A 127 7.18 -15.05 2.40
N LYS A 128 7.64 -15.34 1.17
CA LYS A 128 8.42 -14.36 0.38
C LYS A 128 7.58 -13.13 0.08
N PHE A 129 8.22 -12.00 -0.10
CA PHE A 129 7.59 -10.69 -0.39
C PHE A 129 6.66 -10.18 0.73
N ALA A 130 6.85 -10.68 1.96
CA ALA A 130 6.23 -10.13 3.16
C ALA A 130 7.06 -9.04 3.83
N GLU A 131 8.28 -8.81 3.35
CA GLU A 131 9.30 -7.90 3.86
C GLU A 131 9.88 -7.03 2.75
N MET A 132 10.58 -5.94 3.12
CA MET A 132 11.35 -5.15 2.17
C MET A 132 12.49 -5.95 1.51
N ARG A 133 13.00 -6.99 2.18
CA ARG A 133 13.91 -7.98 1.60
C ARG A 133 13.11 -9.09 0.94
N ASP A 134 12.67 -8.87 -0.26
CA ASP A 134 11.70 -9.70 -0.98
C ASP A 134 11.98 -11.21 -0.97
N ALA A 135 13.25 -11.62 -1.07
CA ALA A 135 13.62 -13.04 -1.11
C ALA A 135 13.72 -13.71 0.28
N VAL A 136 13.67 -12.94 1.37
CA VAL A 136 13.85 -13.45 2.72
C VAL A 136 12.48 -13.74 3.35
N ILE A 137 12.39 -14.85 4.06
CA ILE A 137 11.22 -15.23 4.84
C ILE A 137 11.51 -14.97 6.31
N TYR A 138 10.69 -14.15 6.95
CA TYR A 138 10.76 -13.88 8.37
C TYR A 138 9.50 -14.38 9.06
N ASP A 139 9.66 -14.92 10.26
CA ASP A 139 8.53 -15.13 11.16
C ASP A 139 8.33 -13.86 12.00
N ARG A 140 7.20 -13.18 11.76
CA ARG A 140 6.77 -12.01 12.52
C ARG A 140 7.81 -10.90 12.60
N SER A 141 8.20 -10.34 11.47
CA SER A 141 9.10 -9.19 11.45
C SER A 141 8.43 -7.93 12.01
N ALA A 142 9.24 -7.03 12.59
CA ALA A 142 8.76 -5.73 13.05
C ALA A 142 8.12 -4.91 11.90
N TYR A 143 8.70 -4.99 10.71
CA TYR A 143 8.15 -4.35 9.50
C TYR A 143 6.73 -4.83 9.19
N ALA A 144 6.52 -6.14 9.11
CA ALA A 144 5.22 -6.72 8.80
C ALA A 144 4.17 -6.36 9.88
N VAL A 145 4.56 -6.42 11.17
CA VAL A 145 3.67 -6.02 12.28
C VAL A 145 3.29 -4.54 12.20
N ALA A 146 4.26 -3.66 11.94
CA ALA A 146 4.02 -2.22 11.78
C ALA A 146 3.11 -1.93 10.58
N LEU A 147 3.35 -2.62 9.47
CA LEU A 147 2.60 -2.44 8.23
C LEU A 147 1.13 -2.85 8.37
N VAL A 148 0.85 -4.01 8.98
CA VAL A 148 -0.53 -4.45 9.23
C VAL A 148 -1.20 -3.57 10.28
N GLY A 149 -0.45 -3.11 11.28
CA GLY A 149 -0.92 -2.11 12.24
C GLY A 149 -1.30 -0.79 11.56
N ARG A 150 -0.48 -0.31 10.63
CA ARG A 150 -0.79 0.87 9.81
C ARG A 150 -2.04 0.65 8.95
N MET A 151 -2.18 -0.53 8.35
CA MET A 151 -3.38 -0.91 7.60
C MET A 151 -4.62 -0.87 8.49
N ALA A 152 -4.57 -1.46 9.71
CA ALA A 152 -5.67 -1.42 10.66
C ALA A 152 -6.10 0.01 11.02
N TYR A 153 -5.12 0.90 11.23
CA TYR A 153 -5.36 2.32 11.45
C TYR A 153 -6.07 2.96 10.24
N CYS A 154 -5.56 2.75 9.03
CA CYS A 154 -6.14 3.34 7.82
C CYS A 154 -7.57 2.84 7.57
N VAL A 155 -7.84 1.55 7.79
CA VAL A 155 -9.18 0.98 7.70
C VAL A 155 -10.17 1.70 8.61
N GLU A 156 -9.78 1.94 9.88
CA GLU A 156 -10.59 2.67 10.84
C GLU A 156 -10.82 4.12 10.42
N GLN A 157 -9.76 4.84 10.02
CA GLN A 157 -9.85 6.25 9.59
C GLN A 157 -10.67 6.44 8.31
N LEU A 158 -10.63 5.48 7.40
CA LEU A 158 -11.39 5.51 6.14
C LEU A 158 -12.81 4.97 6.30
N GLY A 159 -13.18 4.42 7.47
CA GLY A 159 -14.49 3.83 7.72
C GLY A 159 -14.77 2.59 6.85
N LEU A 160 -13.73 1.84 6.49
CA LEU A 160 -13.86 0.58 5.75
C LEU A 160 -14.20 -0.57 6.69
N GLN A 161 -14.92 -1.56 6.16
CA GLN A 161 -15.31 -2.75 6.88
C GLN A 161 -14.39 -3.95 6.52
N ASP A 162 -14.69 -5.11 7.12
CA ASP A 162 -14.08 -6.40 6.72
C ASP A 162 -12.60 -6.60 7.06
N PHE A 163 -12.07 -5.81 7.99
CA PHE A 163 -10.76 -6.09 8.60
C PHE A 163 -10.95 -6.29 10.11
N PRO A 164 -10.74 -7.52 10.64
CA PRO A 164 -11.16 -7.86 12.00
C PRO A 164 -10.18 -7.42 13.10
N TYR A 165 -8.99 -6.96 12.73
CA TYR A 165 -7.94 -6.65 13.71
C TYR A 165 -7.83 -5.15 13.96
N LYS A 166 -7.55 -4.78 15.21
CA LYS A 166 -7.44 -3.38 15.66
C LYS A 166 -5.99 -2.93 15.82
N LEU A 167 -5.73 -1.63 15.59
CA LEU A 167 -4.41 -1.01 15.73
C LEU A 167 -3.73 -1.33 17.06
N GLN A 168 -4.47 -1.27 18.17
CA GLN A 168 -3.93 -1.43 19.53
C GLN A 168 -3.21 -2.78 19.73
N LYS A 169 -3.67 -3.82 19.06
CA LYS A 169 -3.01 -5.13 19.08
C LYS A 169 -1.56 -5.03 18.57
N TYR A 170 -1.37 -4.40 17.42
CA TYR A 170 -0.06 -4.28 16.76
C TYR A 170 0.85 -3.29 17.50
N GLN A 171 0.30 -2.20 18.03
CA GLN A 171 1.03 -1.25 18.88
C GLN A 171 1.59 -1.95 20.13
N LYS A 172 0.74 -2.71 20.83
CA LYS A 172 1.18 -3.48 22.02
C LYS A 172 2.32 -4.44 21.65
N GLU A 173 2.19 -5.16 20.54
CA GLU A 173 3.21 -6.12 20.11
C GLU A 173 4.52 -5.43 19.72
N LEU A 174 4.46 -4.32 18.98
CA LEU A 174 5.66 -3.54 18.64
C LEU A 174 6.43 -3.10 19.89
N ILE A 175 5.72 -2.60 20.89
CA ILE A 175 6.32 -2.15 22.16
C ILE A 175 6.90 -3.33 22.94
N THR A 176 6.13 -4.43 23.07
CA THR A 176 6.54 -5.52 23.97
C THR A 176 7.57 -6.47 23.38
N ARG A 177 7.65 -6.58 22.05
CA ARG A 177 8.50 -7.57 21.38
C ARG A 177 9.71 -6.96 20.67
N TYR A 178 9.58 -5.77 20.13
CA TYR A 178 10.61 -5.17 19.26
C TYR A 178 11.24 -3.91 19.82
N TRP A 179 10.63 -3.28 20.83
CA TRP A 179 11.18 -2.10 21.48
C TRP A 179 11.85 -2.48 22.79
N ASN A 180 13.15 -2.30 22.85
CA ASN A 180 13.96 -2.68 24.03
C ASN A 180 14.26 -1.48 24.97
N GLY A 181 13.55 -0.36 24.85
CA GLY A 181 13.74 0.84 25.67
C GLY A 181 14.74 1.82 25.07
#